data_b65e8d3cdeb973979a1d3099430e0cfd
#
_entry.id   b65e8d3cdeb973979a1d3099430e0cfd
#
_cell.length_a   1.000
_cell.length_b   1.000
_cell.length_c   1.000
_cell.angle_alpha   90.00
_cell.angle_beta   90.00
_cell.angle_gamma   90.00
#
_symmetry.space_group_name_H-M   'P 1'
#
loop_
_entity.id
_entity.type
_entity.pdbx_description
1 polymer ?
#
loop_
_entity_poly.entity_id
_entity_poly.type
_entity_poly.pdbx_seq_one_letter_code
_entity_poly.pdbx_strand_id
1 'polypeptide(L)'
;MKFNEKLVLNSYLLSLFGVSSFEELVKDLKASRLEELDENDNSLFYHQLKDNLIEKNKLINDDELLEYDENIVRHTKTMGRDIKWKYFQYLSLLFVEIYLDKYFDDKEQLLEDLNTYLREFNTNIEGKEKLTEYKHTELNKLALYNATGSGKTLLLQINLLQFNHYAKDKVKINKTV
;
A
#
# COMPACT_ATOMS: atom_id res chain seq x y z
N MET A 1 -8.97 -21.68 -7.09
CA MET A 1 -8.16 -20.50 -6.75
C MET A 1 -8.42 -20.15 -5.29
N LYS A 2 -7.38 -20.02 -4.47
CA LYS A 2 -7.52 -19.58 -3.08
C LYS A 2 -7.93 -18.11 -3.06
N PHE A 3 -8.54 -17.64 -1.96
CA PHE A 3 -8.99 -16.24 -1.84
C PHE A 3 -7.86 -15.24 -2.11
N ASN A 4 -6.69 -15.46 -1.52
CA ASN A 4 -5.51 -14.59 -1.70
C ASN A 4 -5.05 -14.48 -3.16
N GLU A 5 -5.25 -15.54 -3.96
CA GLU A 5 -4.89 -15.55 -5.38
C GLU A 5 -5.84 -14.71 -6.24
N LYS A 6 -6.98 -14.28 -5.70
CA LYS A 6 -7.96 -13.42 -6.38
C LYS A 6 -7.77 -11.93 -6.06
N LEU A 7 -6.85 -11.57 -5.17
CA LEU A 7 -6.61 -10.20 -4.74
C LEU A 7 -5.68 -9.49 -5.74
N VAL A 8 -6.20 -9.18 -6.93
CA VAL A 8 -5.42 -8.58 -8.03
C VAL A 8 -4.77 -7.26 -7.62
N LEU A 9 -5.47 -6.38 -6.92
CA LEU A 9 -4.89 -5.12 -6.42
C LEU A 9 -3.67 -5.38 -5.53
N ASN A 10 -3.76 -6.35 -4.62
CA ASN A 10 -2.61 -6.69 -3.77
C ASN A 10 -1.43 -7.20 -4.60
N SER A 11 -1.69 -8.05 -5.59
CA SER A 11 -0.65 -8.59 -6.47
C SER A 11 -0.04 -7.49 -7.36
N TYR A 12 -0.86 -6.55 -7.85
CA TYR A 12 -0.39 -5.38 -8.57
C TYR A 12 0.53 -4.51 -7.68
N LEU A 13 0.11 -4.20 -6.44
CA LEU A 13 0.93 -3.43 -5.52
C LEU A 13 2.27 -4.13 -5.21
N LEU A 14 2.27 -5.45 -5.04
CA LEU A 14 3.50 -6.23 -4.87
C LEU A 14 4.42 -6.14 -6.11
N SER A 15 3.84 -6.14 -7.31
CA SER A 15 4.61 -6.01 -8.55
C SER A 15 5.33 -4.67 -8.67
N LEU A 16 4.81 -3.59 -8.07
CA LEU A 16 5.49 -2.29 -8.02
C LEU A 16 6.84 -2.36 -7.27
N PHE A 17 6.96 -3.29 -6.34
CA PHE A 17 8.20 -3.59 -5.60
C PHE A 17 9.08 -4.63 -6.32
N GLY A 18 8.67 -5.14 -7.48
CA GLY A 18 9.39 -6.19 -8.21
C GLY A 18 9.37 -7.55 -7.50
N VAL A 19 8.36 -7.81 -6.65
CA VAL A 19 8.18 -9.07 -5.93
C VAL A 19 6.87 -9.76 -6.31
N SER A 20 6.85 -11.09 -6.18
CA SER A 20 5.70 -11.92 -6.56
C SER A 20 4.80 -12.32 -5.40
N SER A 21 5.28 -12.18 -4.17
CA SER A 21 4.56 -12.58 -2.97
C SER A 21 4.80 -11.66 -1.79
N PHE A 22 3.83 -11.67 -0.85
CA PHE A 22 3.97 -10.93 0.40
C PHE A 22 5.12 -11.48 1.25
N GLU A 23 5.35 -12.80 1.23
CA GLU A 23 6.46 -13.46 1.93
C GLU A 23 7.81 -12.94 1.47
N GLU A 24 7.95 -12.68 0.17
CA GLU A 24 9.17 -12.09 -0.41
C GLU A 24 9.36 -10.64 0.06
N LEU A 25 8.30 -9.84 0.03
CA LEU A 25 8.34 -8.44 0.46
C LEU A 25 8.69 -8.30 1.96
N VAL A 26 8.11 -9.17 2.82
CA VAL A 26 8.35 -9.10 4.29
C VAL A 26 9.62 -9.77 4.74
N LYS A 27 10.42 -10.27 3.82
CA LYS A 27 11.73 -10.82 4.17
C LYS A 27 12.51 -9.78 4.97
N ASP A 28 13.04 -10.20 6.11
CA ASP A 28 13.83 -9.38 7.03
C ASP A 28 13.09 -8.18 7.70
N LEU A 29 11.79 -7.97 7.42
CA LEU A 29 11.00 -6.89 8.04
C LEU A 29 10.45 -7.24 9.44
N LYS A 30 10.53 -8.49 9.87
CA LYS A 30 9.90 -8.95 11.12
C LYS A 30 10.68 -8.62 12.40
N ALA A 31 11.87 -8.08 12.26
CA ALA A 31 12.72 -7.74 13.40
C ALA A 31 12.16 -6.52 14.15
N SER A 32 11.96 -6.64 15.47
CA SER A 32 11.40 -5.58 16.31
C SER A 32 12.24 -4.30 16.33
N ARG A 33 13.55 -4.38 16.06
CA ARG A 33 14.42 -3.21 15.92
C ARG A 33 13.99 -2.26 14.81
N LEU A 34 13.25 -2.75 13.80
CA LEU A 34 12.76 -1.95 12.68
C LEU A 34 11.50 -1.14 13.01
N GLU A 35 10.92 -1.30 14.19
CA GLU A 35 9.75 -0.56 14.67
C GLU A 35 10.10 0.87 15.14
N GLU A 36 11.36 1.26 15.02
CA GLU A 36 11.90 2.56 15.42
C GLU A 36 12.07 3.49 14.20
N LEU A 37 12.35 4.75 14.49
CA LEU A 37 12.77 5.75 13.52
C LEU A 37 14.29 5.97 13.62
N ASP A 38 14.89 6.47 12.53
CA ASP A 38 16.27 6.94 12.52
C ASP A 38 16.37 8.40 13.05
N GLU A 39 17.60 8.95 13.04
CA GLU A 39 17.89 10.32 13.48
C GLU A 39 17.25 11.42 12.59
N ASN A 40 16.81 11.06 11.38
CA ASN A 40 16.14 11.94 10.43
C ASN A 40 14.61 11.76 10.44
N ASP A 41 14.08 11.00 11.41
CA ASP A 41 12.66 10.63 11.50
C ASP A 41 12.16 9.70 10.39
N ASN A 42 13.03 9.01 9.65
CA ASN A 42 12.63 7.99 8.69
C ASN A 42 12.44 6.65 9.39
N SER A 43 11.49 5.86 8.92
CA SER A 43 11.24 4.52 9.45
C SER A 43 12.40 3.57 9.11
N LEU A 44 12.82 2.74 10.05
CA LEU A 44 13.78 1.68 9.75
C LEU A 44 13.20 0.61 8.82
N PHE A 45 11.86 0.52 8.68
CA PHE A 45 11.22 -0.29 7.64
C PHE A 45 11.51 0.23 6.23
N TYR A 46 11.50 1.56 6.03
CA TYR A 46 11.89 2.17 4.77
C TYR A 46 13.30 1.75 4.35
N HIS A 47 14.27 1.91 5.24
CA HIS A 47 15.66 1.52 4.95
C HIS A 47 15.78 0.04 4.60
N GLN A 48 15.14 -0.84 5.39
CA GLN A 48 15.17 -2.27 5.13
C GLN A 48 14.49 -2.65 3.81
N LEU A 49 13.36 -2.01 3.47
CA LEU A 49 12.71 -2.20 2.17
C LEU A 49 13.61 -1.75 1.03
N LYS A 50 14.20 -0.56 1.14
CA LYS A 50 15.13 -0.04 0.15
C LYS A 50 16.27 -1.01 -0.10
N ASP A 51 16.92 -1.51 0.96
CA ASP A 51 18.03 -2.47 0.86
C ASP A 51 17.58 -3.78 0.21
N ASN A 52 16.43 -4.33 0.62
CA ASN A 52 15.89 -5.58 0.08
C ASN A 52 15.53 -5.48 -1.42
N LEU A 53 15.29 -4.27 -1.92
CA LEU A 53 14.80 -4.02 -3.28
C LEU A 53 15.89 -3.51 -4.24
N ILE A 54 17.14 -3.37 -3.81
CA ILE A 54 18.27 -2.88 -4.65
C ILE A 54 18.39 -3.67 -5.95
N GLU A 55 18.30 -5.00 -5.87
CA GLU A 55 18.45 -5.90 -7.02
C GLU A 55 17.12 -6.27 -7.71
N LYS A 56 16.02 -5.68 -7.28
CA LYS A 56 14.69 -5.97 -7.83
C LYS A 56 14.36 -5.03 -8.99
N ASN A 57 13.61 -5.55 -9.96
CA ASN A 57 13.05 -4.73 -11.02
C ASN A 57 11.80 -3.99 -10.52
N LYS A 58 11.99 -3.06 -9.58
CA LYS A 58 10.92 -2.27 -8.96
C LYS A 58 10.50 -1.11 -9.87
N LEU A 59 9.21 -0.83 -9.91
CA LEU A 59 8.62 0.33 -10.59
C LEU A 59 8.56 1.56 -9.69
N ILE A 60 8.49 1.35 -8.37
CA ILE A 60 8.54 2.41 -7.36
C ILE A 60 10.00 2.83 -7.15
N ASN A 61 10.31 4.10 -7.28
CA ASN A 61 11.67 4.58 -7.07
C ASN A 61 11.94 4.91 -5.59
N ASP A 62 13.20 5.19 -5.25
CA ASP A 62 13.62 5.42 -3.86
C ASP A 62 13.06 6.73 -3.29
N ASP A 63 12.89 7.75 -4.12
CA ASP A 63 12.36 9.06 -3.70
C ASP A 63 10.86 8.97 -3.41
N GLU A 64 10.09 8.26 -4.25
CA GLU A 64 8.68 7.95 -4.00
C GLU A 64 8.51 7.14 -2.71
N LEU A 65 9.34 6.11 -2.51
CA LEU A 65 9.27 5.28 -1.31
C LEU A 65 9.58 6.10 -0.05
N LEU A 66 10.53 7.03 -0.12
CA LEU A 66 10.85 7.95 0.97
C LEU A 66 9.67 8.88 1.26
N GLU A 67 9.07 9.48 0.25
CA GLU A 67 7.92 10.38 0.41
C GLU A 67 6.75 9.67 1.11
N TYR A 68 6.45 8.43 0.71
CA TYR A 68 5.42 7.63 1.37
C TYR A 68 5.75 7.33 2.83
N ASP A 69 7.01 7.02 3.16
CA ASP A 69 7.46 6.82 4.53
C ASP A 69 7.30 8.10 5.37
N GLU A 70 7.77 9.24 4.87
CA GLU A 70 7.63 10.54 5.51
C GLU A 70 6.17 10.91 5.79
N ASN A 71 5.26 10.60 4.85
CA ASN A 71 3.83 10.80 5.02
C ASN A 71 3.28 9.92 6.14
N ILE A 72 3.61 8.64 6.18
CA ILE A 72 3.19 7.71 7.23
C ILE A 72 3.69 8.21 8.60
N VAL A 73 4.97 8.57 8.71
CA VAL A 73 5.57 9.07 9.95
C VAL A 73 4.90 10.36 10.39
N ARG A 74 4.69 11.32 9.48
CA ARG A 74 4.03 12.59 9.75
C ARG A 74 2.60 12.38 10.28
N HIS A 75 1.81 11.52 9.64
CA HIS A 75 0.45 11.19 10.09
C HIS A 75 0.46 10.47 11.43
N THR A 76 1.41 9.59 11.66
CA THR A 76 1.58 8.90 12.94
C THR A 76 1.84 9.91 14.07
N LYS A 77 2.74 10.87 13.87
CA LYS A 77 3.07 11.91 14.86
C LYS A 77 1.87 12.81 15.19
N THR A 78 0.96 13.07 14.24
CA THR A 78 -0.26 13.86 14.51
C THR A 78 -1.20 13.20 15.50
N MET A 79 -1.09 11.88 15.72
CA MET A 79 -1.90 11.17 16.72
C MET A 79 -1.54 11.52 18.16
N GLY A 80 -0.41 12.21 18.41
CA GLY A 80 0.04 12.62 19.74
C GLY A 80 0.36 11.45 20.66
N ARG A 81 0.68 10.27 20.13
CA ARG A 81 1.01 9.04 20.84
C ARG A 81 2.32 8.48 20.31
N ASP A 82 3.07 7.81 21.18
CA ASP A 82 4.21 7.00 20.76
C ASP A 82 3.70 5.68 20.16
N ILE A 83 3.58 5.64 18.85
CA ILE A 83 3.08 4.50 18.10
C ILE A 83 4.25 3.86 17.36
N LYS A 84 4.51 2.60 17.67
CA LYS A 84 5.48 1.76 16.97
C LYS A 84 4.73 0.76 16.10
N TRP A 85 4.85 0.93 14.81
CA TRP A 85 4.18 0.04 13.86
C TRP A 85 4.85 -1.32 13.81
N LYS A 86 4.06 -2.38 13.75
CA LYS A 86 4.55 -3.70 13.33
C LYS A 86 4.68 -3.72 11.79
N TYR A 87 5.57 -4.56 11.26
CA TYR A 87 5.84 -4.65 9.82
C TYR A 87 4.57 -4.74 8.96
N PHE A 88 3.59 -5.56 9.37
CA PHE A 88 2.34 -5.73 8.61
C PHE A 88 1.42 -4.50 8.70
N GLN A 89 1.48 -3.74 9.79
CA GLN A 89 0.77 -2.47 9.94
C GLN A 89 1.40 -1.39 9.05
N TYR A 90 2.73 -1.28 9.11
CA TYR A 90 3.48 -0.36 8.27
C TYR A 90 3.22 -0.62 6.78
N LEU A 91 3.30 -1.87 6.32
CA LEU A 91 3.01 -2.23 4.93
C LEU A 91 1.55 -1.97 4.54
N SER A 92 0.61 -2.16 5.48
CA SER A 92 -0.79 -1.79 5.23
C SER A 92 -0.95 -0.29 4.97
N LEU A 93 -0.27 0.56 5.74
CA LEU A 93 -0.26 2.01 5.54
C LEU A 93 0.44 2.40 4.24
N LEU A 94 1.58 1.79 3.94
CA LEU A 94 2.35 2.01 2.72
C LEU A 94 1.53 1.66 1.46
N PHE A 95 0.82 0.54 1.46
CA PHE A 95 -0.04 0.17 0.33
C PHE A 95 -1.20 1.15 0.14
N VAL A 96 -1.73 1.72 1.22
CA VAL A 96 -2.75 2.78 1.14
C VAL A 96 -2.15 4.07 0.59
N GLU A 97 -0.95 4.49 1.02
CA GLU A 97 -0.25 5.65 0.45
C GLU A 97 -0.10 5.51 -1.06
N ILE A 98 0.51 4.42 -1.52
CA ILE A 98 0.72 4.16 -2.96
C ILE A 98 -0.60 4.19 -3.73
N TYR A 99 -1.65 3.57 -3.18
CA TYR A 99 -2.95 3.54 -3.84
C TYR A 99 -3.58 4.92 -3.94
N LEU A 100 -3.56 5.70 -2.86
CA LEU A 100 -4.15 7.04 -2.83
C LEU A 100 -3.39 8.02 -3.71
N ASP A 101 -2.07 7.94 -3.71
CA ASP A 101 -1.23 8.74 -4.58
C ASP A 101 -1.61 8.52 -6.04
N LYS A 102 -1.54 7.28 -6.54
CA LYS A 102 -1.93 6.93 -7.91
C LYS A 102 -3.40 7.28 -8.23
N TYR A 103 -4.30 7.06 -7.28
CA TYR A 103 -5.72 7.36 -7.46
C TYR A 103 -6.01 8.85 -7.61
N PHE A 104 -5.31 9.70 -6.86
CA PHE A 104 -5.52 11.15 -6.90
C PHE A 104 -4.61 11.85 -7.90
N ASP A 105 -3.49 11.25 -8.30
CA ASP A 105 -2.63 11.79 -9.35
C ASP A 105 -3.23 11.56 -10.73
N ASP A 106 -3.39 10.31 -11.13
CA ASP A 106 -4.02 9.92 -12.41
C ASP A 106 -4.85 8.64 -12.27
N LYS A 107 -6.13 8.83 -11.99
CA LYS A 107 -7.10 7.73 -11.84
C LYS A 107 -7.28 6.92 -13.12
N GLU A 108 -7.18 7.54 -14.28
CA GLU A 108 -7.31 6.87 -15.57
C GLU A 108 -6.11 5.94 -15.78
N GLN A 109 -4.91 6.43 -15.50
CA GLN A 109 -3.68 5.63 -15.58
C GLN A 109 -3.73 4.46 -14.59
N LEU A 110 -4.16 4.69 -13.35
CA LEU A 110 -4.33 3.61 -12.37
C LEU A 110 -5.29 2.52 -12.85
N LEU A 111 -6.40 2.92 -13.49
CA LEU A 111 -7.37 1.98 -14.05
C LEU A 111 -6.73 1.13 -15.17
N GLU A 112 -6.01 1.77 -16.08
CA GLU A 112 -5.34 1.07 -17.18
C GLU A 112 -4.24 0.13 -16.68
N ASP A 113 -3.43 0.56 -15.72
CA ASP A 113 -2.38 -0.26 -15.11
C ASP A 113 -2.97 -1.51 -14.46
N LEU A 114 -4.05 -1.35 -13.66
CA LEU A 114 -4.73 -2.47 -13.01
C LEU A 114 -5.35 -3.43 -14.02
N ASN A 115 -5.96 -2.91 -15.09
CA ASN A 115 -6.57 -3.75 -16.12
C ASN A 115 -5.52 -4.44 -16.98
N THR A 116 -4.39 -3.80 -17.25
CA THR A 116 -3.26 -4.43 -17.93
C THR A 116 -2.72 -5.57 -17.11
N TYR A 117 -2.46 -5.33 -15.81
CA TYR A 117 -2.02 -6.37 -14.88
C TYR A 117 -3.04 -7.54 -14.79
N LEU A 118 -4.33 -7.22 -14.75
CA LEU A 118 -5.41 -8.21 -14.70
C LEU A 118 -5.50 -9.06 -15.98
N ARG A 119 -5.28 -8.45 -17.15
CA ARG A 119 -5.24 -9.19 -18.44
C ARG A 119 -4.10 -10.21 -18.44
N GLU A 120 -2.91 -9.80 -18.00
CA GLU A 120 -1.75 -10.70 -17.86
C GLU A 120 -2.03 -11.81 -16.83
N PHE A 121 -2.60 -11.44 -15.69
CA PHE A 121 -3.00 -12.38 -14.65
C PHE A 121 -4.00 -13.44 -15.20
N ASN A 122 -4.98 -13.01 -15.99
CA ASN A 122 -5.97 -13.89 -16.60
C ASN A 122 -5.37 -14.83 -17.67
N THR A 123 -4.23 -14.49 -18.28
CA THR A 123 -3.56 -15.40 -19.24
C THR A 123 -2.92 -16.58 -18.54
N ASN A 124 -2.53 -16.41 -17.27
CA ASN A 124 -1.86 -17.42 -16.46
C ASN A 124 -2.85 -18.34 -15.71
N ILE A 125 -4.16 -18.13 -15.88
CA ILE A 125 -5.20 -18.94 -15.25
C ILE A 125 -5.76 -19.96 -16.25
N GLU A 126 -5.26 -21.18 -16.20
CA GLU A 126 -5.80 -22.28 -17.01
C GLU A 126 -7.07 -22.86 -16.37
N GLY A 127 -8.12 -23.04 -17.19
CA GLY A 127 -9.33 -23.79 -16.84
C GLY A 127 -10.21 -23.21 -15.72
N LYS A 128 -10.01 -21.94 -15.34
CA LYS A 128 -10.78 -21.26 -14.29
C LYS A 128 -11.52 -20.06 -14.87
N GLU A 129 -12.57 -19.61 -14.13
CA GLU A 129 -13.30 -18.40 -14.48
C GLU A 129 -12.36 -17.19 -14.42
N LYS A 130 -12.24 -16.46 -15.52
CA LYS A 130 -11.44 -15.25 -15.63
C LYS A 130 -12.08 -14.13 -14.84
N LEU A 131 -11.26 -13.29 -14.22
CA LEU A 131 -11.72 -12.09 -13.52
C LEU A 131 -12.07 -11.00 -14.53
N THR A 132 -13.11 -10.22 -14.21
CA THR A 132 -13.55 -9.10 -15.04
C THR A 132 -12.71 -7.86 -14.80
N GLU A 133 -12.50 -7.04 -15.83
CA GLU A 133 -11.77 -5.79 -15.73
C GLU A 133 -12.46 -4.81 -14.76
N TYR A 134 -11.63 -4.01 -14.09
CA TYR A 134 -12.07 -2.94 -13.20
C TYR A 134 -12.76 -1.82 -13.97
N LYS A 135 -13.72 -1.18 -13.30
CA LYS A 135 -14.39 0.04 -13.77
C LYS A 135 -14.04 1.21 -12.86
N HIS A 136 -14.17 2.42 -13.34
CA HIS A 136 -13.95 3.65 -12.56
C HIS A 136 -14.66 3.68 -11.20
N THR A 137 -15.88 3.15 -11.14
CA THR A 137 -16.68 3.11 -9.91
C THR A 137 -16.13 2.14 -8.86
N GLU A 138 -15.33 1.17 -9.26
CA GLU A 138 -14.75 0.17 -8.37
C GLU A 138 -13.49 0.69 -7.69
N LEU A 139 -12.76 1.61 -8.33
CA LEU A 139 -11.62 2.29 -7.73
C LEU A 139 -11.97 3.19 -6.53
N ASN A 140 -13.24 3.53 -6.34
CA ASN A 140 -13.69 4.30 -5.18
C ASN A 140 -13.80 3.46 -3.90
N LYS A 141 -13.44 2.17 -3.95
CA LYS A 141 -13.59 1.22 -2.86
C LYS A 141 -12.26 0.51 -2.60
N LEU A 142 -11.69 0.79 -1.45
CA LEU A 142 -10.50 0.08 -0.96
C LEU A 142 -10.88 -0.76 0.27
N ALA A 143 -10.63 -2.06 0.23
CA ALA A 143 -10.89 -2.96 1.33
C ALA A 143 -9.59 -3.51 1.90
N LEU A 144 -9.40 -3.36 3.22
CA LEU A 144 -8.25 -3.88 3.95
C LEU A 144 -8.66 -5.07 4.81
N TYR A 145 -7.98 -6.19 4.61
CA TYR A 145 -8.20 -7.41 5.37
C TYR A 145 -7.12 -7.57 6.44
N ASN A 146 -7.47 -7.23 7.66
CA ASN A 146 -6.58 -7.34 8.81
C ASN A 146 -7.17 -8.30 9.86
N ALA A 147 -6.31 -9.11 10.50
CA ALA A 147 -6.70 -10.03 11.55
C ALA A 147 -7.31 -9.30 12.77
N THR A 148 -8.09 -10.01 13.57
CA THR A 148 -8.58 -9.48 14.86
C THR A 148 -7.39 -9.16 15.77
N GLY A 149 -7.42 -8.00 16.44
CA GLY A 149 -6.31 -7.54 17.28
C GLY A 149 -5.13 -6.90 16.52
N SER A 150 -5.21 -6.76 15.20
CA SER A 150 -4.13 -6.15 14.38
C SER A 150 -4.03 -4.62 14.47
N GLY A 151 -4.83 -3.94 15.30
CA GLY A 151 -4.84 -2.47 15.39
C GLY A 151 -5.69 -1.79 14.33
N LYS A 152 -6.73 -2.45 13.79
CA LYS A 152 -7.58 -1.91 12.69
C LYS A 152 -8.08 -0.48 12.93
N THR A 153 -8.52 -0.16 14.14
CA THR A 153 -9.02 1.18 14.47
C THR A 153 -7.93 2.25 14.33
N LEU A 154 -6.71 1.92 14.74
CA LEU A 154 -5.58 2.83 14.63
C LEU A 154 -5.15 3.00 13.17
N LEU A 155 -5.09 1.91 12.39
CA LEU A 155 -4.84 1.96 10.96
C LEU A 155 -5.89 2.81 10.24
N LEU A 156 -7.17 2.64 10.56
CA LEU A 156 -8.25 3.44 9.97
C LEU A 156 -8.08 4.94 10.24
N GLN A 157 -7.64 5.32 11.45
CA GLN A 157 -7.39 6.72 11.78
C GLN A 157 -6.28 7.32 10.91
N ILE A 158 -5.17 6.59 10.71
CA ILE A 158 -4.11 7.02 9.81
C ILE A 158 -4.60 7.05 8.36
N ASN A 159 -5.33 6.03 7.90
CA ASN A 159 -5.86 5.99 6.53
C ASN A 159 -6.78 7.19 6.23
N LEU A 160 -7.52 7.71 7.22
CA LEU A 160 -8.30 8.94 7.07
C LEU A 160 -7.40 10.18 6.89
N LEU A 161 -6.27 10.24 7.59
CA LEU A 161 -5.30 11.33 7.43
C LEU A 161 -4.62 11.26 6.05
N GLN A 162 -4.23 10.07 5.61
CA GLN A 162 -3.70 9.80 4.27
C GLN A 162 -4.71 10.24 3.20
N PHE A 163 -5.95 9.78 3.30
CA PHE A 163 -7.01 10.18 2.36
C PHE A 163 -7.19 11.71 2.33
N ASN A 164 -7.26 12.36 3.48
CA ASN A 164 -7.41 13.81 3.54
C ASN A 164 -6.22 14.55 2.93
N HIS A 165 -5.01 14.00 3.06
CA HIS A 165 -3.80 14.55 2.47
C HIS A 165 -3.90 14.58 0.93
N TYR A 166 -4.23 13.45 0.31
CA TYR A 166 -4.34 13.33 -1.15
C TYR A 166 -5.62 13.96 -1.73
N ALA A 167 -6.72 13.94 -0.97
CA ALA A 167 -8.00 14.52 -1.40
C ALA A 167 -8.04 16.04 -1.30
N LYS A 168 -7.10 16.65 -0.57
CA LYS A 168 -7.04 18.10 -0.37
C LYS A 168 -7.02 18.81 -1.72
N ASP A 169 -7.92 19.77 -1.88
CA ASP A 169 -8.10 20.59 -3.09
C ASP A 169 -8.54 19.82 -4.36
N LYS A 170 -8.63 18.48 -4.31
CA LYS A 170 -9.04 17.64 -5.44
C LYS A 170 -10.51 17.18 -5.33
N VAL A 171 -11.05 17.07 -4.11
CA VAL A 171 -12.42 16.59 -3.86
C VAL A 171 -13.12 17.45 -2.82
N LYS A 172 -14.39 17.85 -3.09
CA LYS A 172 -15.28 18.42 -2.05
C LYS A 172 -15.77 17.27 -1.15
N ILE A 173 -15.22 17.19 0.06
CA ILE A 173 -15.69 16.27 1.08
C ILE A 173 -16.88 16.92 1.78
N ASN A 174 -18.10 16.47 1.48
CA ASN A 174 -19.32 17.03 2.07
C ASN A 174 -19.64 16.44 3.45
N LYS A 175 -19.17 15.23 3.74
CA LYS A 175 -19.38 14.54 5.02
C LYS A 175 -18.39 13.38 5.19
N THR A 176 -17.73 13.32 6.35
CA THR A 176 -17.02 12.13 6.83
C THR A 176 -17.89 11.47 7.90
N VAL A 177 -18.19 10.19 7.75
CA VAL A 177 -19.06 9.42 8.66
C VAL A 177 -18.18 8.61 9.60
#